data_be8aabd4c825f3bcfbf2bc7f8647e34e
#
_entry.id   be8aabd4c825f3bcfbf2bc7f8647e34e
#
_cell.length_a   1.000
_cell.length_b   1.000
_cell.length_c   1.000
_cell.angle_alpha   90.00
_cell.angle_beta   90.00
_cell.angle_gamma   90.00
#
_symmetry.space_group_name_H-M   'P 1'
#
loop_
_entity.id
_entity.type
_entity.pdbx_description
1 polymer ?
#
loop_
_entity_poly.entity_id
_entity_poly.type
_entity_poly.pdbx_seq_one_letter_code
_entity_poly.pdbx_strand_id
1 'polypeptide(L)'
;MKKLLLFAAAAVAFGASAQTLTQTWKTDANKSLPVTEVRQGVGMNGKFYINNKADQKVYVVDQNGLSDVTLPGGANCGIGRDQAGNLIVSNAKFPNAWKADTAVIKVYKPATPNEINELSITTEIAGMGRCDFMGTSKGDLSADGEILLAGGASTGFGRLVVAGGATSNDDSFVATIDDKTSPKSTSAVARFFMDGDTEKYLFVNRSMGSLAIITADGDNLVTEKNLTLQNRNTCNGGDIVVLGGKKYVIYTTGTAANDYTDGFAIADINAEPVVTADNKSSYIPFVAEHKAELSAAANGYQANWLNVEKVSENEAIIYQYVPGGYCAVYSFKIAAEQTGINDVNAANDVKVRKVYENGQVYIIKGDVKYNVMGAQVK
;
A
#
# COMPACT_ATOMS: atom_id res chain seq x y z
N MET A 1 5.44 -64.85 12.33
CA MET A 1 4.84 -63.67 12.95
C MET A 1 5.59 -62.44 12.45
N LYS A 2 5.02 -61.72 11.47
CA LYS A 2 5.62 -60.52 10.88
C LYS A 2 5.16 -59.33 11.73
N LYS A 3 6.08 -58.63 12.41
CA LYS A 3 5.78 -57.40 13.10
C LYS A 3 5.68 -56.28 12.07
N LEU A 4 4.48 -55.75 11.92
CA LEU A 4 4.20 -54.56 11.14
C LEU A 4 4.63 -53.33 11.97
N LEU A 5 5.70 -52.65 11.57
CA LEU A 5 6.07 -51.35 12.13
C LEU A 5 5.17 -50.30 11.45
N LEU A 6 4.22 -49.75 12.20
CA LEU A 6 3.42 -48.61 11.81
C LEU A 6 4.26 -47.35 12.09
N PHE A 7 4.84 -46.75 11.06
CA PHE A 7 5.36 -45.40 11.12
C PHE A 7 4.18 -44.42 11.09
N ALA A 8 3.80 -43.89 12.24
CA ALA A 8 2.96 -42.72 12.31
C ALA A 8 3.79 -41.50 11.91
N ALA A 9 3.72 -41.10 10.65
CA ALA A 9 4.20 -39.80 10.22
C ALA A 9 3.30 -38.73 10.87
N ALA A 10 3.80 -38.10 11.91
CA ALA A 10 3.21 -36.87 12.42
C ALA A 10 3.41 -35.80 11.32
N ALA A 11 2.41 -35.63 10.48
CA ALA A 11 2.31 -34.44 9.64
C ALA A 11 2.16 -33.22 10.58
N VAL A 12 3.25 -32.51 10.81
CA VAL A 12 3.20 -31.18 11.35
C VAL A 12 2.56 -30.33 10.25
N ALA A 13 1.25 -30.19 10.30
CA ALA A 13 0.57 -29.19 9.52
C ALA A 13 1.09 -27.83 10.02
N PHE A 14 2.09 -27.27 9.34
CA PHE A 14 2.31 -25.84 9.38
C PHE A 14 1.02 -25.23 8.84
N GLY A 15 0.17 -24.74 9.74
CA GLY A 15 -1.02 -24.03 9.37
C GLY A 15 -0.58 -22.84 8.52
N ALA A 16 -0.79 -22.94 7.22
CA ALA A 16 -0.74 -21.77 6.35
C ALA A 16 -1.73 -20.79 6.95
N SER A 17 -1.25 -19.67 7.47
CA SER A 17 -2.10 -18.62 8.00
C SER A 17 -3.02 -18.19 6.86
N ALA A 18 -4.30 -18.52 6.97
CA ALA A 18 -5.26 -18.21 5.93
C ALA A 18 -5.43 -16.70 5.83
N GLN A 19 -4.95 -16.12 4.74
CA GLN A 19 -5.26 -14.75 4.39
C GLN A 19 -6.68 -14.72 3.82
N THR A 20 -7.46 -13.73 4.25
CA THR A 20 -8.81 -13.51 3.72
C THR A 20 -8.95 -12.10 3.18
N LEU A 21 -9.53 -11.97 1.99
CA LEU A 21 -9.93 -10.72 1.38
C LEU A 21 -11.43 -10.73 1.22
N THR A 22 -12.13 -9.79 1.86
CA THR A 22 -13.59 -9.70 1.85
C THR A 22 -14.03 -8.30 1.47
N GLN A 23 -14.85 -8.18 0.43
CA GLN A 23 -15.47 -6.90 0.08
C GLN A 23 -16.49 -6.52 1.15
N THR A 24 -16.32 -5.35 1.76
CA THR A 24 -17.23 -4.84 2.80
C THR A 24 -18.36 -4.02 2.21
N TRP A 25 -18.06 -3.19 1.20
CA TRP A 25 -19.06 -2.49 0.43
C TRP A 25 -18.54 -2.05 -0.95
N LYS A 26 -19.45 -1.74 -1.86
CA LYS A 26 -19.19 -1.24 -3.21
C LYS A 26 -20.32 -0.29 -3.61
N THR A 27 -19.95 0.83 -4.27
CA THR A 27 -20.92 1.78 -4.83
C THR A 27 -20.43 2.31 -6.17
N ASP A 28 -21.34 2.55 -7.10
CA ASP A 28 -21.07 3.15 -8.40
C ASP A 28 -21.38 4.67 -8.43
N ALA A 29 -21.54 5.29 -7.26
CA ALA A 29 -21.87 6.71 -7.13
C ALA A 29 -20.90 7.65 -7.84
N ASN A 30 -19.64 7.24 -7.99
CA ASN A 30 -18.62 8.01 -8.72
C ASN A 30 -18.75 7.95 -10.24
N LYS A 31 -19.65 7.15 -10.81
CA LYS A 31 -19.93 7.12 -12.26
C LYS A 31 -20.44 8.46 -12.80
N SER A 32 -21.09 9.25 -11.95
CA SER A 32 -21.57 10.58 -12.32
C SER A 32 -20.46 11.62 -12.46
N LEU A 33 -19.25 11.33 -11.96
CA LEU A 33 -18.12 12.24 -12.02
C LEU A 33 -17.40 12.15 -13.38
N PRO A 34 -16.97 13.27 -13.98
CA PRO A 34 -16.32 13.27 -15.29
C PRO A 34 -14.92 12.67 -15.22
N VAL A 35 -14.70 11.49 -15.78
CA VAL A 35 -13.45 10.72 -15.70
C VAL A 35 -12.20 11.44 -16.19
N THR A 36 -12.35 12.45 -17.06
CA THR A 36 -11.23 13.28 -17.53
C THR A 36 -10.75 14.25 -16.45
N GLU A 37 -11.60 14.57 -15.47
CA GLU A 37 -11.35 15.57 -14.43
C GLU A 37 -11.07 14.94 -13.05
N VAL A 38 -11.50 13.68 -12.83
CA VAL A 38 -11.38 12.93 -11.56
C VAL A 38 -10.47 11.72 -11.73
N ARG A 39 -9.18 11.94 -11.88
CA ARG A 39 -8.23 10.89 -12.26
C ARG A 39 -7.69 10.08 -11.09
N GLN A 40 -7.67 10.65 -9.89
CA GLN A 40 -7.18 10.01 -8.68
C GLN A 40 -8.19 10.14 -7.55
N GLY A 41 -8.32 9.08 -6.76
CA GLY A 41 -9.03 9.06 -5.50
C GLY A 41 -8.15 8.52 -4.38
N VAL A 42 -8.39 8.94 -3.16
CA VAL A 42 -7.76 8.44 -1.94
C VAL A 42 -8.81 7.94 -0.97
N GLY A 43 -8.57 6.75 -0.42
CA GLY A 43 -9.42 6.14 0.60
C GLY A 43 -8.87 6.38 2.00
N MET A 44 -9.73 6.78 2.94
CA MET A 44 -9.37 7.04 4.33
C MET A 44 -10.62 7.08 5.22
N ASN A 45 -10.55 6.47 6.41
CA ASN A 45 -11.64 6.50 7.40
C ASN A 45 -13.00 6.06 6.83
N GLY A 46 -13.03 5.00 6.01
CA GLY A 46 -14.23 4.45 5.41
C GLY A 46 -14.86 5.27 4.27
N LYS A 47 -14.16 6.26 3.76
CA LYS A 47 -14.62 7.16 2.68
C LYS A 47 -13.60 7.27 1.58
N PHE A 48 -14.07 7.70 0.39
CA PHE A 48 -13.21 8.12 -0.71
C PHE A 48 -13.30 9.63 -0.89
N TYR A 49 -12.15 10.22 -1.18
CA TYR A 49 -11.98 11.63 -1.51
C TYR A 49 -11.44 11.72 -2.93
N ILE A 50 -12.16 12.41 -3.80
CA ILE A 50 -11.90 12.44 -5.24
C ILE A 50 -11.82 13.89 -5.68
N ASN A 51 -10.62 14.35 -6.06
CA ASN A 51 -10.45 15.71 -6.50
C ASN A 51 -10.87 15.88 -7.97
N ASN A 52 -11.82 16.78 -8.21
CA ASN A 52 -12.20 17.22 -9.54
C ASN A 52 -11.46 18.54 -9.85
N LYS A 53 -10.53 18.47 -10.79
CA LYS A 53 -9.68 19.63 -11.13
C LYS A 53 -10.44 20.73 -11.87
N ALA A 54 -11.58 20.46 -12.51
CA ALA A 54 -12.33 21.44 -13.29
C ALA A 54 -13.08 22.41 -12.39
N ASP A 55 -13.78 21.92 -11.38
CA ASP A 55 -14.51 22.75 -10.42
C ASP A 55 -13.74 22.99 -9.12
N GLN A 56 -12.55 22.39 -8.99
CA GLN A 56 -11.66 22.51 -7.84
C GLN A 56 -12.33 22.11 -6.51
N LYS A 57 -13.07 21.02 -6.56
CA LYS A 57 -13.75 20.44 -5.40
C LYS A 57 -13.30 19.01 -5.17
N VAL A 58 -13.23 18.62 -3.90
CA VAL A 58 -13.09 17.21 -3.51
C VAL A 58 -14.47 16.66 -3.23
N TYR A 59 -14.86 15.67 -4.01
CA TYR A 59 -16.08 14.89 -3.81
C TYR A 59 -15.83 13.78 -2.80
N VAL A 60 -16.83 13.53 -1.96
CA VAL A 60 -16.77 12.50 -0.92
C VAL A 60 -17.74 11.39 -1.27
N VAL A 61 -17.26 10.16 -1.29
CA VAL A 61 -18.08 8.96 -1.55
C VAL A 61 -17.93 8.00 -0.38
N ASP A 62 -19.03 7.51 0.14
CA ASP A 62 -19.06 6.45 1.17
C ASP A 62 -20.03 5.32 0.76
N GLN A 63 -20.29 4.39 1.67
CA GLN A 63 -21.20 3.26 1.43
C GLN A 63 -22.64 3.67 1.04
N ASN A 64 -23.06 4.90 1.38
CA ASN A 64 -24.38 5.42 1.06
C ASN A 64 -24.41 6.15 -0.28
N GLY A 65 -23.26 6.37 -0.90
CA GLY A 65 -23.12 7.01 -2.19
C GLY A 65 -22.33 8.30 -2.19
N LEU A 66 -22.59 9.16 -3.16
CA LEU A 66 -21.96 10.47 -3.30
C LEU A 66 -22.59 11.45 -2.29
N SER A 67 -21.75 12.09 -1.49
CA SER A 67 -22.19 13.13 -0.54
C SER A 67 -22.59 14.41 -1.29
N ASP A 68 -23.62 15.10 -0.78
CA ASP A 68 -23.97 16.46 -1.24
C ASP A 68 -22.94 17.52 -0.80
N VAL A 69 -22.11 17.19 0.21
CA VAL A 69 -21.05 18.07 0.71
C VAL A 69 -19.76 17.82 -0.05
N THR A 70 -19.19 18.89 -0.58
CA THR A 70 -17.87 18.88 -1.21
C THR A 70 -16.85 19.61 -0.31
N LEU A 71 -15.57 19.24 -0.45
CA LEU A 71 -14.47 19.85 0.26
C LEU A 71 -13.61 20.72 -0.69
N PRO A 72 -12.73 21.58 -0.17
CA PRO A 72 -11.82 22.38 -0.98
C PRO A 72 -10.91 21.52 -1.85
N GLY A 73 -10.96 21.70 -3.14
CA GLY A 73 -10.16 20.97 -4.11
C GLY A 73 -9.02 21.80 -4.70
N GLY A 74 -8.35 21.21 -5.70
CA GLY A 74 -7.23 21.80 -6.41
C GLY A 74 -7.37 21.72 -7.93
N ALA A 75 -6.62 22.53 -8.63
CA ALA A 75 -6.61 22.64 -10.09
C ALA A 75 -5.86 21.49 -10.78
N ASN A 76 -5.26 20.57 -10.04
CA ASN A 76 -4.63 19.36 -10.54
C ASN A 76 -5.39 18.13 -10.04
N CYS A 77 -5.20 16.98 -10.71
CA CYS A 77 -5.85 15.72 -10.33
C CYS A 77 -5.27 15.08 -9.06
N GLY A 78 -4.06 15.49 -8.65
CA GLY A 78 -3.35 14.86 -7.53
C GLY A 78 -4.07 15.05 -6.20
N ILE A 79 -4.38 13.95 -5.56
CA ILE A 79 -4.89 13.87 -4.19
C ILE A 79 -4.23 12.71 -3.47
N GLY A 80 -3.77 12.96 -2.26
CA GLY A 80 -3.11 11.99 -1.38
C GLY A 80 -3.50 12.21 0.06
N ARG A 81 -2.75 11.56 0.94
CA ARG A 81 -2.89 11.75 2.39
C ARG A 81 -1.52 11.71 3.05
N ASP A 82 -1.43 12.21 4.26
CA ASP A 82 -0.30 11.98 5.14
C ASP A 82 -0.63 10.93 6.23
N GLN A 83 0.35 10.68 7.10
CA GLN A 83 0.20 9.72 8.21
C GLN A 83 -0.73 10.24 9.31
N ALA A 84 -0.91 11.55 9.44
CA ALA A 84 -1.80 12.17 10.44
C ALA A 84 -3.27 12.19 9.97
N GLY A 85 -3.55 11.73 8.74
CA GLY A 85 -4.90 11.70 8.16
C GLY A 85 -5.35 13.02 7.56
N ASN A 86 -4.42 13.91 7.22
CA ASN A 86 -4.75 15.06 6.39
C ASN A 86 -4.89 14.65 4.93
N LEU A 87 -5.80 15.28 4.21
CA LEU A 87 -5.82 15.27 2.76
C LEU A 87 -4.73 16.19 2.23
N ILE A 88 -4.09 15.75 1.16
CA ILE A 88 -3.10 16.52 0.41
C ILE A 88 -3.68 16.74 -0.98
N VAL A 89 -3.98 17.98 -1.33
CA VAL A 89 -4.63 18.31 -2.60
C VAL A 89 -3.73 19.23 -3.40
N SER A 90 -3.31 18.78 -4.59
CA SER A 90 -2.45 19.59 -5.45
C SER A 90 -3.25 20.67 -6.17
N ASN A 91 -2.78 21.92 -6.06
CA ASN A 91 -3.26 23.04 -6.84
C ASN A 91 -2.24 23.47 -7.92
N ALA A 92 -1.27 22.61 -8.18
CA ALA A 92 -0.25 22.85 -9.18
C ALA A 92 -0.83 22.79 -10.59
N LYS A 93 -0.58 23.82 -11.39
CA LYS A 93 -1.06 23.86 -12.78
C LYS A 93 -0.10 23.10 -13.69
N PHE A 94 -0.67 22.25 -14.51
CA PHE A 94 -0.03 21.52 -15.59
C PHE A 94 0.22 22.43 -16.83
N PRO A 95 1.33 22.30 -17.57
CA PRO A 95 2.43 21.36 -17.51
C PRO A 95 3.63 21.79 -16.64
N ASN A 96 3.66 22.98 -16.12
CA ASN A 96 4.79 23.57 -15.40
C ASN A 96 4.56 23.58 -13.88
N ALA A 97 4.07 22.50 -13.36
CA ALA A 97 3.53 22.38 -12.01
C ALA A 97 4.51 22.76 -10.89
N TRP A 98 5.81 22.72 -11.14
CA TRP A 98 6.84 22.82 -10.11
C TRP A 98 7.80 24.01 -10.34
N LYS A 99 7.33 25.04 -11.00
CA LYS A 99 8.02 26.32 -11.03
C LYS A 99 7.61 27.13 -9.80
N ALA A 100 8.56 27.82 -9.23
CA ALA A 100 8.54 28.49 -7.95
C ALA A 100 7.29 29.30 -7.60
N ASP A 101 6.58 29.82 -8.56
CA ASP A 101 5.50 30.81 -8.28
C ASP A 101 4.09 30.24 -8.42
N THR A 102 3.93 28.92 -8.71
CA THR A 102 2.64 28.39 -9.16
C THR A 102 2.17 27.12 -8.46
N ALA A 103 3.01 26.48 -7.67
CA ALA A 103 2.64 25.23 -7.01
C ALA A 103 2.23 25.48 -5.55
N VAL A 104 0.98 25.23 -5.25
CA VAL A 104 0.44 25.24 -3.90
C VAL A 104 -0.17 23.88 -3.61
N ILE A 105 0.12 23.35 -2.44
CA ILE A 105 -0.48 22.12 -1.94
C ILE A 105 -1.33 22.47 -0.73
N LYS A 106 -2.61 22.11 -0.80
CA LYS A 106 -3.53 22.29 0.33
C LYS A 106 -3.46 21.05 1.21
N VAL A 107 -3.29 21.27 2.50
CA VAL A 107 -3.27 20.22 3.53
C VAL A 107 -4.34 20.55 4.56
N TYR A 108 -5.26 19.64 4.81
CA TYR A 108 -6.32 19.84 5.79
C TYR A 108 -6.96 18.51 6.22
N LYS A 109 -7.56 18.51 7.41
CA LYS A 109 -8.37 17.37 7.87
C LYS A 109 -9.76 17.42 7.23
N PRO A 110 -10.29 16.31 6.71
CA PRO A 110 -11.64 16.28 6.15
C PRO A 110 -12.75 16.69 7.15
N ALA A 111 -12.48 16.53 8.45
CA ALA A 111 -13.41 16.92 9.52
C ALA A 111 -13.46 18.43 9.77
N THR A 112 -12.36 19.13 9.47
CA THR A 112 -12.23 20.61 9.63
C THR A 112 -11.75 21.25 8.32
N PRO A 113 -12.54 21.14 7.23
CA PRO A 113 -12.09 21.49 5.88
C PRO A 113 -11.83 23.01 5.67
N ASN A 114 -12.18 23.84 6.62
CA ASN A 114 -11.91 25.29 6.60
C ASN A 114 -10.54 25.63 7.22
N GLU A 115 -9.89 24.68 7.91
CA GLU A 115 -8.56 24.84 8.49
C GLU A 115 -7.51 24.33 7.49
N ILE A 116 -7.32 25.10 6.40
CA ILE A 116 -6.41 24.72 5.32
C ILE A 116 -5.02 25.29 5.61
N ASN A 117 -4.01 24.41 5.63
CA ASN A 117 -2.62 24.82 5.53
C ASN A 117 -2.20 24.80 4.05
N GLU A 118 -1.79 25.94 3.52
CA GLU A 118 -1.30 26.05 2.14
C GLU A 118 0.23 26.02 2.12
N LEU A 119 0.78 24.93 1.60
CA LEU A 119 2.20 24.76 1.42
C LEU A 119 2.61 25.29 0.05
N SER A 120 3.33 26.39 0.03
CA SER A 120 3.81 27.02 -1.20
C SER A 120 5.17 26.46 -1.59
N ILE A 121 5.29 25.97 -2.81
CA ILE A 121 6.57 25.54 -3.38
C ILE A 121 7.17 26.75 -4.07
N THR A 122 8.22 27.32 -3.48
CA THR A 122 8.84 28.58 -3.90
C THR A 122 10.11 28.38 -4.72
N THR A 123 10.64 27.17 -4.77
CA THR A 123 11.82 26.83 -5.57
C THR A 123 11.49 25.81 -6.64
N GLU A 124 12.13 25.94 -7.80
CA GLU A 124 12.08 24.90 -8.81
C GLU A 124 12.79 23.66 -8.27
N ILE A 125 12.05 22.54 -8.13
CA ILE A 125 12.67 21.28 -7.79
C ILE A 125 13.27 20.72 -9.08
N ALA A 126 14.58 20.88 -9.24
CA ALA A 126 15.29 20.48 -10.43
C ALA A 126 15.06 18.99 -10.76
N GLY A 127 14.77 18.67 -12.00
CA GLY A 127 14.49 17.29 -12.44
C GLY A 127 13.05 16.84 -12.26
N MET A 128 12.19 17.60 -11.58
CA MET A 128 10.75 17.33 -11.51
C MET A 128 10.02 18.03 -12.66
N GLY A 129 9.73 17.30 -13.72
CA GLY A 129 9.01 17.87 -14.87
C GLY A 129 7.51 17.99 -14.64
N ARG A 130 6.90 17.07 -13.89
CA ARG A 130 5.45 16.95 -13.78
C ARG A 130 5.09 16.06 -12.60
N CYS A 131 4.19 16.49 -11.74
CA CYS A 131 3.63 15.66 -10.67
C CYS A 131 2.11 15.69 -10.75
N ASP A 132 1.53 14.66 -11.32
CA ASP A 132 0.09 14.57 -11.54
C ASP A 132 -0.64 13.89 -10.39
N PHE A 133 0.08 13.12 -9.58
CA PHE A 133 -0.50 12.24 -8.57
C PHE A 133 0.29 12.30 -7.28
N MET A 134 -0.43 12.11 -6.18
CA MET A 134 0.12 12.12 -4.83
C MET A 134 -0.07 10.77 -4.17
N GLY A 135 0.91 10.36 -3.39
CA GLY A 135 0.87 9.15 -2.61
C GLY A 135 0.55 9.40 -1.13
N THR A 136 1.08 8.52 -0.28
CA THR A 136 1.08 8.69 1.16
C THR A 136 2.34 9.41 1.58
N SER A 137 2.22 10.59 2.14
CA SER A 137 3.32 11.43 2.62
C SER A 137 3.67 11.10 4.07
N LYS A 138 4.89 11.45 4.48
CA LYS A 138 5.41 11.19 5.82
C LYS A 138 4.96 12.28 6.81
N GLY A 139 4.68 11.87 8.04
CA GLY A 139 4.43 12.77 9.16
C GLY A 139 3.08 13.46 9.15
N ASP A 140 3.01 14.63 9.74
CA ASP A 140 1.88 15.55 9.77
C ASP A 140 2.22 16.82 8.99
N LEU A 141 1.69 16.97 7.80
CA LEU A 141 2.01 18.11 6.95
C LEU A 141 1.40 19.43 7.41
N SER A 142 0.58 19.44 8.45
CA SER A 142 0.19 20.65 9.15
C SER A 142 1.22 21.12 10.18
N ALA A 143 2.23 20.31 10.46
CA ALA A 143 3.33 20.55 11.39
C ALA A 143 4.67 20.14 10.76
N ASP A 144 5.10 18.89 10.94
CA ASP A 144 6.39 18.39 10.46
C ASP A 144 6.22 17.13 9.63
N GLY A 145 6.83 17.08 8.45
CA GLY A 145 6.72 15.94 7.56
C GLY A 145 7.43 16.10 6.24
N GLU A 146 7.14 15.21 5.30
CA GLU A 146 7.67 15.25 3.95
C GLU A 146 6.57 14.94 2.94
N ILE A 147 6.36 15.82 1.98
CA ILE A 147 5.51 15.55 0.82
C ILE A 147 6.33 14.76 -0.20
N LEU A 148 5.77 13.65 -0.66
CA LEU A 148 6.37 12.84 -1.70
C LEU A 148 5.77 13.18 -3.05
N LEU A 149 6.62 13.67 -3.95
CA LEU A 149 6.25 14.12 -5.28
C LEU A 149 6.85 13.18 -6.31
N ALA A 150 6.04 12.32 -6.89
CA ALA A 150 6.49 11.44 -7.95
C ALA A 150 5.74 11.73 -9.25
N GLY A 151 6.47 11.79 -10.34
CA GLY A 151 5.87 12.07 -11.65
C GLY A 151 6.91 12.47 -12.69
N GLY A 152 6.49 12.60 -13.89
CA GLY A 152 7.11 12.92 -15.12
C GLY A 152 8.60 13.20 -15.24
N ALA A 153 9.27 12.39 -16.02
CA ALA A 153 10.64 12.57 -16.54
C ALA A 153 11.79 12.50 -15.53
N SER A 154 11.54 12.26 -14.24
CA SER A 154 12.60 12.09 -13.25
C SER A 154 12.96 10.63 -13.02
N THR A 155 14.20 10.39 -12.62
CA THR A 155 14.72 9.08 -12.23
C THR A 155 14.46 8.78 -10.75
N GLY A 156 13.59 9.55 -10.09
CA GLY A 156 13.30 9.42 -8.68
C GLY A 156 12.00 10.12 -8.29
N PHE A 157 11.92 10.57 -7.05
CA PHE A 157 10.82 11.38 -6.57
C PHE A 157 11.34 12.56 -5.72
N GLY A 158 10.57 13.65 -5.72
CA GLY A 158 10.86 14.81 -4.88
C GLY A 158 10.46 14.53 -3.45
N ARG A 159 11.29 14.97 -2.52
CA ARG A 159 11.01 15.06 -1.10
C ARG A 159 10.95 16.54 -0.74
N LEU A 160 9.77 17.02 -0.43
CA LEU A 160 9.55 18.39 -0.02
C LEU A 160 9.36 18.40 1.50
N VAL A 161 10.36 18.91 2.20
CA VAL A 161 10.35 18.96 3.66
C VAL A 161 9.39 20.04 4.15
N VAL A 162 8.60 19.69 5.15
CA VAL A 162 7.68 20.59 5.86
C VAL A 162 8.14 20.66 7.31
N ALA A 163 8.35 21.88 7.79
CA ALA A 163 8.73 22.17 9.16
C ALA A 163 7.86 23.29 9.73
N GLY A 164 7.24 23.06 10.89
CA GLY A 164 6.31 24.00 11.49
C GLY A 164 5.13 24.38 10.60
N GLY A 165 4.66 23.47 9.75
CA GLY A 165 3.57 23.71 8.82
C GLY A 165 3.93 24.58 7.60
N ALA A 166 5.21 24.77 7.31
CA ALA A 166 5.72 25.49 6.14
C ALA A 166 6.75 24.65 5.37
N THR A 167 6.83 24.85 4.06
CA THR A 167 7.85 24.18 3.25
C THR A 167 9.24 24.73 3.55
N SER A 168 10.20 23.84 3.80
CA SER A 168 11.62 24.16 3.90
C SER A 168 12.25 23.92 2.53
N ASN A 169 12.49 25.01 1.78
CA ASN A 169 13.06 24.88 0.44
C ASN A 169 14.53 24.47 0.46
N ASP A 170 15.26 24.78 1.53
CA ASP A 170 16.69 24.48 1.65
C ASP A 170 16.94 22.99 1.84
N ASP A 171 15.97 22.27 2.44
CA ASP A 171 16.04 20.84 2.70
C ASP A 171 15.26 20.00 1.68
N SER A 172 14.61 20.68 0.72
CA SER A 172 13.79 19.98 -0.29
C SER A 172 14.62 19.63 -1.51
N PHE A 173 14.56 18.39 -1.95
CA PHE A 173 15.37 17.89 -3.06
C PHE A 173 14.66 16.79 -3.85
N VAL A 174 15.15 16.56 -5.08
CA VAL A 174 14.81 15.37 -5.85
C VAL A 174 15.78 14.27 -5.49
N ALA A 175 15.28 13.29 -4.76
CA ALA A 175 16.04 12.09 -4.50
C ALA A 175 16.08 11.24 -5.78
N THR A 176 17.27 11.05 -6.33
CA THR A 176 17.50 10.18 -7.48
C THR A 176 17.60 8.74 -7.00
N ILE A 177 16.80 7.86 -7.57
CA ILE A 177 16.92 6.44 -7.32
C ILE A 177 18.15 5.95 -8.07
N ASP A 178 19.08 5.30 -7.36
CA ASP A 178 20.38 4.84 -7.88
C ASP A 178 20.25 3.63 -8.84
N ASP A 179 19.11 3.46 -9.46
CA ASP A 179 18.92 2.42 -10.46
C ASP A 179 18.97 3.04 -11.87
N LYS A 180 20.01 2.70 -12.62
CA LYS A 180 20.16 3.06 -14.04
C LYS A 180 18.98 2.59 -14.90
N THR A 181 18.13 1.74 -14.35
CA THR A 181 16.93 1.20 -14.98
C THR A 181 15.66 1.96 -14.56
N SER A 182 15.77 2.96 -13.68
CA SER A 182 14.57 3.73 -13.25
C SER A 182 14.02 4.50 -14.47
N PRO A 183 12.92 4.05 -15.04
CA PRO A 183 12.41 4.67 -16.24
C PRO A 183 11.72 5.98 -15.90
N LYS A 184 11.92 6.94 -16.75
CA LYS A 184 11.18 8.19 -16.74
C LYS A 184 9.69 7.90 -16.93
N SER A 185 8.88 8.21 -15.93
CA SER A 185 7.44 8.05 -16.03
C SER A 185 6.72 9.35 -15.73
N THR A 186 5.72 9.64 -16.54
CA THR A 186 4.81 10.77 -16.32
C THR A 186 3.77 10.47 -15.24
N SER A 187 3.74 9.26 -14.72
CA SER A 187 2.67 8.78 -13.84
C SER A 187 3.25 7.81 -12.82
N ALA A 188 4.03 8.34 -11.90
CA ALA A 188 4.53 7.58 -10.76
C ALA A 188 3.89 8.07 -9.46
N VAL A 189 3.92 7.22 -8.45
CA VAL A 189 3.48 7.52 -7.08
C VAL A 189 4.50 6.98 -6.11
N ALA A 190 4.92 7.79 -5.14
CA ALA A 190 5.73 7.36 -4.01
C ALA A 190 4.86 7.29 -2.75
N ARG A 191 5.02 6.25 -1.94
CA ARG A 191 4.28 6.06 -0.70
C ARG A 191 5.23 5.73 0.44
N PHE A 192 5.15 6.53 1.47
CA PHE A 192 5.90 6.31 2.70
C PHE A 192 5.31 5.14 3.50
N PHE A 193 6.17 4.33 4.10
CA PHE A 193 5.79 3.34 5.12
C PHE A 193 6.95 3.07 6.07
N MET A 194 6.64 2.52 7.25
CA MET A 194 7.64 2.06 8.20
C MET A 194 7.82 0.55 8.09
N ASP A 195 9.08 0.09 8.10
CA ASP A 195 9.49 -1.30 8.21
C ASP A 195 10.26 -1.49 9.52
N GLY A 196 9.55 -1.79 10.60
CA GLY A 196 10.07 -1.62 11.95
C GLY A 196 10.37 -0.14 12.21
N ASP A 197 11.61 0.16 12.59
CA ASP A 197 12.09 1.53 12.81
C ASP A 197 12.73 2.16 11.55
N THR A 198 12.69 1.47 10.41
CA THR A 198 13.31 1.93 9.17
C THR A 198 12.29 2.60 8.25
N GLU A 199 12.62 3.80 7.81
CA GLU A 199 11.84 4.55 6.82
C GLU A 199 12.05 3.98 5.43
N LYS A 200 10.95 3.67 4.76
CA LYS A 200 10.96 3.13 3.40
C LYS A 200 9.88 3.75 2.53
N TYR A 201 10.04 3.58 1.22
CA TYR A 201 9.11 4.07 0.23
C TYR A 201 8.75 2.95 -0.74
N LEU A 202 7.47 2.84 -1.05
CA LEU A 202 7.01 2.08 -2.20
C LEU A 202 6.95 3.02 -3.39
N PHE A 203 7.74 2.76 -4.41
CA PHE A 203 7.70 3.49 -5.66
C PHE A 203 6.92 2.70 -6.71
N VAL A 204 5.78 3.27 -7.13
CA VAL A 204 4.91 2.69 -8.15
C VAL A 204 5.10 3.47 -9.43
N ASN A 205 5.61 2.80 -10.46
CA ASN A 205 5.90 3.44 -11.73
C ASN A 205 5.28 2.65 -12.89
N ARG A 206 4.52 3.34 -13.73
CA ARG A 206 3.90 2.79 -14.93
C ARG A 206 4.88 2.10 -15.87
N SER A 207 6.04 2.71 -16.08
CA SER A 207 6.97 2.27 -17.15
C SER A 207 7.81 1.07 -16.75
N MET A 208 7.93 0.75 -15.48
CA MET A 208 8.86 -0.28 -15.01
C MET A 208 8.29 -1.71 -15.09
N GLY A 209 6.99 -1.88 -15.24
CA GLY A 209 6.39 -3.21 -15.06
C GLY A 209 6.65 -3.82 -13.67
N SER A 210 7.35 -3.10 -12.78
CA SER A 210 7.68 -3.50 -11.40
C SER A 210 7.37 -2.36 -10.44
N LEU A 211 7.17 -2.73 -9.18
CA LEU A 211 7.21 -1.80 -8.05
C LEU A 211 8.59 -1.92 -7.41
N ALA A 212 9.05 -0.85 -6.78
CA ALA A 212 10.33 -0.87 -6.07
C ALA A 212 10.14 -0.48 -4.60
N ILE A 213 10.84 -1.17 -3.73
CA ILE A 213 11.06 -0.75 -2.35
C ILE A 213 12.34 0.07 -2.34
N ILE A 214 12.23 1.26 -1.83
CA ILE A 214 13.30 2.25 -1.76
C ILE A 214 13.60 2.52 -0.29
N THR A 215 14.86 2.59 0.05
CA THR A 215 15.34 2.98 1.39
C THR A 215 16.10 4.30 1.27
N ALA A 216 15.91 5.20 2.24
CA ALA A 216 16.71 6.41 2.34
C ALA A 216 18.08 6.08 2.97
N ASP A 217 19.16 6.58 2.36
CA ASP A 217 20.52 6.56 2.89
C ASP A 217 21.03 8.01 2.86
N GLY A 218 20.74 8.73 3.94
CA GLY A 218 20.90 10.18 3.98
C GLY A 218 20.02 10.85 2.92
N ASP A 219 20.63 11.67 2.07
CA ASP A 219 19.96 12.36 0.95
C ASP A 219 19.80 11.47 -0.29
N ASN A 220 20.34 10.25 -0.28
CA ASN A 220 20.24 9.32 -1.38
C ASN A 220 19.08 8.35 -1.19
N LEU A 221 18.52 7.91 -2.29
CA LEU A 221 17.54 6.83 -2.34
C LEU A 221 18.16 5.61 -3.01
N VAL A 222 18.12 4.50 -2.31
CA VAL A 222 18.66 3.23 -2.80
C VAL A 222 17.53 2.25 -3.04
N THR A 223 17.52 1.63 -4.20
CA THR A 223 16.60 0.53 -4.50
C THR A 223 17.00 -0.69 -3.68
N GLU A 224 16.23 -1.00 -2.65
CA GLU A 224 16.41 -2.21 -1.85
C GLU A 224 15.95 -3.45 -2.62
N LYS A 225 14.80 -3.35 -3.27
CA LYS A 225 14.18 -4.49 -3.96
C LYS A 225 13.27 -4.04 -5.10
N ASN A 226 13.50 -4.59 -6.29
CA ASN A 226 12.54 -4.55 -7.37
C ASN A 226 11.57 -5.73 -7.22
N LEU A 227 10.25 -5.46 -7.29
CA LEU A 227 9.22 -6.46 -7.10
C LEU A 227 8.65 -6.90 -8.45
N THR A 228 9.02 -8.09 -8.87
CA THR A 228 8.34 -8.78 -9.99
C THR A 228 7.15 -9.54 -9.43
N LEU A 229 5.93 -9.05 -9.69
CA LEU A 229 4.70 -9.56 -9.09
C LEU A 229 3.87 -10.32 -10.13
N GLN A 230 3.21 -11.38 -9.67
CA GLN A 230 2.35 -12.21 -10.53
C GLN A 230 1.22 -11.38 -11.15
N ASN A 231 1.05 -11.50 -12.47
CA ASN A 231 -0.04 -10.85 -13.23
C ASN A 231 -0.12 -9.32 -13.08
N ARG A 232 0.96 -8.64 -12.67
CA ARG A 232 0.95 -7.18 -12.54
C ARG A 232 0.77 -6.51 -13.89
N ASN A 233 -0.16 -5.54 -13.95
CA ASN A 233 -0.28 -4.61 -15.08
C ASN A 233 0.47 -3.29 -14.80
N THR A 234 0.47 -2.37 -15.76
CA THR A 234 1.18 -1.07 -15.65
C THR A 234 0.31 0.05 -15.09
N CYS A 235 -0.80 -0.22 -14.40
CA CYS A 235 -1.57 0.80 -13.69
C CYS A 235 -0.78 1.40 -12.51
N ASN A 236 -1.12 2.63 -12.15
CA ASN A 236 -0.47 3.36 -11.08
C ASN A 236 -1.01 3.01 -9.68
N GLY A 237 -2.05 2.20 -9.61
CA GLY A 237 -2.59 1.72 -8.33
C GLY A 237 -1.61 0.78 -7.64
N GLY A 238 -1.32 1.09 -6.40
CA GLY A 238 -0.49 0.25 -5.54
C GLY A 238 -0.26 0.91 -4.20
N ASP A 239 -0.20 0.11 -3.16
CA ASP A 239 0.09 0.53 -1.80
C ASP A 239 0.75 -0.61 -1.02
N ILE A 240 1.21 -0.34 0.20
CA ILE A 240 1.90 -1.31 1.03
C ILE A 240 1.45 -1.20 2.48
N VAL A 241 1.37 -2.34 3.15
CA VAL A 241 1.07 -2.40 4.58
C VAL A 241 1.93 -3.45 5.28
N VAL A 242 2.29 -3.18 6.53
CA VAL A 242 2.99 -4.14 7.39
C VAL A 242 2.00 -4.71 8.40
N LEU A 243 1.74 -6.02 8.31
CA LEU A 243 0.85 -6.77 9.18
C LEU A 243 1.59 -7.99 9.75
N GLY A 244 1.55 -8.19 11.07
CA GLY A 244 2.23 -9.31 11.73
C GLY A 244 3.71 -9.42 11.37
N GLY A 245 4.40 -8.28 11.23
CA GLY A 245 5.80 -8.24 10.82
C GLY A 245 6.07 -8.58 9.33
N LYS A 246 5.05 -8.86 8.54
CA LYS A 246 5.16 -9.14 7.10
C LYS A 246 4.73 -7.93 6.27
N LYS A 247 5.36 -7.75 5.12
CA LYS A 247 5.09 -6.66 4.18
C LYS A 247 4.19 -7.14 3.05
N TYR A 248 3.00 -6.58 2.96
CA TYR A 248 2.02 -6.89 1.93
C TYR A 248 1.90 -5.74 0.96
N VAL A 249 2.22 -5.98 -0.31
CA VAL A 249 1.99 -5.03 -1.39
C VAL A 249 0.66 -5.33 -2.04
N ILE A 250 -0.17 -4.30 -2.16
CA ILE A 250 -1.43 -4.32 -2.90
C ILE A 250 -1.16 -3.70 -4.26
N TYR A 251 -1.50 -4.38 -5.36
CA TYR A 251 -1.15 -3.94 -6.70
C TYR A 251 -2.20 -4.34 -7.73
N THR A 252 -2.24 -3.61 -8.83
CA THR A 252 -3.19 -3.84 -9.92
C THR A 252 -2.77 -5.02 -10.80
N THR A 253 -3.73 -5.83 -11.23
CA THR A 253 -3.51 -7.02 -12.05
C THR A 253 -4.20 -6.96 -13.41
N GLY A 254 -3.72 -7.77 -14.35
CA GLY A 254 -4.28 -7.94 -15.69
C GLY A 254 -3.68 -9.16 -16.37
N THR A 255 -4.19 -9.52 -17.54
CA THR A 255 -3.69 -10.66 -18.34
C THR A 255 -2.43 -10.29 -19.13
N ALA A 256 -2.19 -9.00 -19.33
CA ALA A 256 -1.00 -8.46 -19.97
C ALA A 256 -0.62 -7.12 -19.33
N ALA A 257 0.61 -6.65 -19.57
CA ALA A 257 1.13 -5.42 -18.98
C ALA A 257 0.24 -4.18 -19.24
N ASN A 258 -0.40 -4.09 -20.39
CA ASN A 258 -1.29 -2.99 -20.75
C ASN A 258 -2.77 -3.37 -20.68
N ASP A 259 -3.10 -4.44 -20.00
CA ASP A 259 -4.47 -4.85 -19.76
C ASP A 259 -4.98 -4.11 -18.51
N TYR A 260 -5.54 -2.95 -18.74
CA TYR A 260 -6.01 -2.06 -17.69
C TYR A 260 -7.39 -2.49 -17.19
N THR A 261 -7.39 -3.23 -16.11
CA THR A 261 -8.60 -3.75 -15.47
C THR A 261 -8.75 -3.21 -14.05
N ASP A 262 -9.87 -3.46 -13.44
CA ASP A 262 -10.13 -3.20 -12.03
C ASP A 262 -9.63 -4.31 -11.11
N GLY A 263 -8.98 -5.34 -11.64
CA GLY A 263 -8.38 -6.41 -10.85
C GLY A 263 -7.22 -5.91 -9.97
N PHE A 264 -7.10 -6.49 -8.79
CA PHE A 264 -5.93 -6.29 -7.93
C PHE A 264 -5.58 -7.55 -7.16
N ALA A 265 -4.34 -7.61 -6.68
CA ALA A 265 -3.87 -8.68 -5.85
C ALA A 265 -3.01 -8.17 -4.69
N ILE A 266 -2.77 -9.03 -3.73
CA ILE A 266 -1.97 -8.80 -2.53
C ILE A 266 -0.86 -9.83 -2.51
N ALA A 267 0.40 -9.41 -2.37
CA ALA A 267 1.54 -10.29 -2.27
C ALA A 267 2.34 -10.02 -1.00
N ASP A 268 2.77 -11.07 -0.31
CA ASP A 268 3.83 -10.97 0.69
C ASP A 268 5.17 -10.82 -0.04
N ILE A 269 5.80 -9.66 0.08
CA ILE A 269 7.04 -9.38 -0.67
C ILE A 269 8.24 -10.20 -0.21
N ASN A 270 8.14 -10.88 0.92
CA ASN A 270 9.16 -11.79 1.44
C ASN A 270 8.88 -13.26 1.09
N ALA A 271 7.77 -13.55 0.40
CA ALA A 271 7.51 -14.89 -0.09
C ALA A 271 8.56 -15.34 -1.10
N GLU A 272 8.84 -16.64 -1.11
CA GLU A 272 9.75 -17.24 -2.08
C GLU A 272 9.20 -17.05 -3.51
N PRO A 273 10.01 -16.53 -4.44
CA PRO A 273 9.58 -16.38 -5.81
C PRO A 273 9.29 -17.72 -6.49
N VAL A 274 8.22 -17.77 -7.25
CA VAL A 274 7.90 -18.91 -8.11
C VAL A 274 8.61 -18.75 -9.44
N VAL A 275 9.38 -19.74 -9.83
CA VAL A 275 10.04 -19.78 -11.15
C VAL A 275 9.06 -20.28 -12.20
N THR A 276 9.01 -19.61 -13.35
CA THR A 276 8.15 -20.03 -14.46
C THR A 276 8.55 -21.40 -15.01
N ALA A 277 7.62 -22.13 -15.62
CA ALA A 277 7.85 -23.49 -16.11
C ALA A 277 9.00 -23.60 -17.15
N ASP A 278 9.31 -22.51 -17.84
CA ASP A 278 10.42 -22.42 -18.80
C ASP A 278 11.75 -21.97 -18.15
N ASN A 279 11.78 -21.79 -16.83
CA ASN A 279 12.92 -21.30 -16.03
C ASN A 279 13.51 -19.94 -16.49
N LYS A 280 12.75 -19.12 -17.23
CA LYS A 280 13.24 -17.85 -17.76
C LYS A 280 12.96 -16.66 -16.90
N SER A 281 11.96 -16.75 -16.02
CA SER A 281 11.56 -15.67 -15.14
C SER A 281 11.06 -16.19 -13.79
N SER A 282 11.00 -15.31 -12.81
CA SER A 282 10.40 -15.60 -11.53
C SER A 282 9.52 -14.45 -11.09
N TYR A 283 8.54 -14.72 -10.27
CA TYR A 283 7.63 -13.73 -9.71
C TYR A 283 7.25 -14.07 -8.27
N ILE A 284 6.90 -13.06 -7.50
CA ILE A 284 6.32 -13.22 -6.17
C ILE A 284 4.83 -13.55 -6.36
N PRO A 285 4.35 -14.69 -5.83
CA PRO A 285 2.95 -15.07 -5.96
C PRO A 285 2.06 -14.17 -5.10
N PHE A 286 0.83 -13.96 -5.51
CA PHE A 286 -0.15 -13.32 -4.65
C PHE A 286 -0.71 -14.31 -3.61
N VAL A 287 -1.12 -13.76 -2.48
CA VAL A 287 -1.77 -14.50 -1.37
C VAL A 287 -3.30 -14.30 -1.36
N ALA A 288 -3.76 -13.23 -2.01
CA ALA A 288 -5.18 -12.94 -2.22
C ALA A 288 -5.36 -12.09 -3.49
N GLU A 289 -6.50 -12.21 -4.14
CA GLU A 289 -6.83 -11.42 -5.33
C GLU A 289 -8.31 -11.01 -5.37
N HIS A 290 -8.57 -9.86 -5.98
CA HIS A 290 -9.86 -9.48 -6.52
C HIS A 290 -9.80 -9.61 -8.04
N LYS A 291 -10.60 -10.51 -8.61
CA LYS A 291 -10.63 -10.73 -10.06
C LYS A 291 -11.32 -9.56 -10.75
N ALA A 292 -10.75 -9.16 -11.88
CA ALA A 292 -11.30 -8.08 -12.68
C ALA A 292 -12.77 -8.35 -13.10
N GLU A 293 -13.62 -7.36 -12.89
CA GLU A 293 -15.02 -7.35 -13.34
C GLU A 293 -15.22 -6.41 -14.52
N LEU A 294 -14.37 -5.38 -14.64
CA LEU A 294 -14.45 -4.36 -15.68
C LEU A 294 -13.18 -4.36 -16.52
N SER A 295 -13.36 -4.21 -17.83
CA SER A 295 -12.27 -3.85 -18.73
C SER A 295 -11.98 -2.34 -18.64
N ALA A 296 -10.82 -1.95 -19.15
CA ALA A 296 -10.21 -0.63 -19.01
C ALA A 296 -11.16 0.57 -18.95
N ALA A 297 -10.96 1.39 -17.95
CA ALA A 297 -11.49 2.73 -17.89
C ALA A 297 -10.86 3.63 -18.97
N ALA A 298 -11.52 4.74 -19.29
CA ALA A 298 -11.14 5.68 -20.35
C ALA A 298 -9.72 6.25 -20.26
N ASN A 299 -8.99 6.02 -19.16
CA ASN A 299 -7.62 6.46 -18.95
C ASN A 299 -6.76 5.30 -18.41
N GLY A 300 -6.41 4.38 -19.25
CA GLY A 300 -5.84 3.07 -18.98
C GLY A 300 -5.00 2.92 -17.71
N TYR A 301 -3.80 3.51 -17.65
CA TYR A 301 -2.91 3.38 -16.48
C TYR A 301 -3.39 4.09 -15.20
N GLN A 302 -4.51 4.78 -15.25
CA GLN A 302 -5.20 5.40 -14.10
C GLN A 302 -6.53 4.70 -13.80
N ALA A 303 -6.73 3.53 -14.34
CA ALA A 303 -8.00 2.81 -14.28
C ALA A 303 -8.32 2.26 -12.87
N ASN A 304 -7.33 2.13 -12.02
CA ASN A 304 -7.51 1.45 -10.74
C ASN A 304 -6.54 2.05 -9.70
N TRP A 305 -7.08 2.71 -8.69
CA TRP A 305 -6.33 3.31 -7.58
C TRP A 305 -6.56 2.52 -6.31
N LEU A 306 -5.47 2.18 -5.65
CA LEU A 306 -5.47 1.38 -4.43
C LEU A 306 -4.83 2.18 -3.29
N ASN A 307 -5.47 2.15 -2.13
CA ASN A 307 -4.93 2.65 -0.88
C ASN A 307 -5.15 1.61 0.21
N VAL A 308 -4.27 1.58 1.20
CA VAL A 308 -4.41 0.67 2.33
C VAL A 308 -4.29 1.42 3.64
N GLU A 309 -5.11 1.04 4.61
CA GLU A 309 -5.11 1.59 5.97
C GLU A 309 -4.97 0.43 6.97
N LYS A 310 -3.92 0.45 7.79
CA LYS A 310 -3.72 -0.53 8.84
C LYS A 310 -4.73 -0.29 9.96
N VAL A 311 -5.50 -1.30 10.30
CA VAL A 311 -6.48 -1.26 11.39
C VAL A 311 -5.90 -1.89 12.66
N SER A 312 -5.18 -3.00 12.48
CA SER A 312 -4.52 -3.73 13.58
C SER A 312 -3.28 -4.45 13.06
N GLU A 313 -2.60 -5.20 13.94
CA GLU A 313 -1.48 -6.04 13.49
C GLU A 313 -1.89 -7.14 12.51
N ASN A 314 -3.17 -7.48 12.45
CA ASN A 314 -3.65 -8.59 11.62
C ASN A 314 -4.72 -8.17 10.61
N GLU A 315 -5.05 -6.90 10.52
CA GLU A 315 -6.10 -6.40 9.63
C GLU A 315 -5.77 -5.07 8.99
N ALA A 316 -6.07 -4.97 7.70
CA ALA A 316 -6.03 -3.74 6.94
C ALA A 316 -7.31 -3.55 6.13
N ILE A 317 -7.67 -2.29 5.90
CA ILE A 317 -8.72 -1.88 4.97
C ILE A 317 -8.07 -1.48 3.66
N ILE A 318 -8.56 -2.04 2.56
CA ILE A 318 -8.14 -1.70 1.21
C ILE A 318 -9.25 -0.90 0.53
N TYR A 319 -8.89 0.25 0.00
CA TYR A 319 -9.76 1.15 -0.75
C TYR A 319 -9.43 1.04 -2.23
N GLN A 320 -10.42 0.75 -3.04
CA GLN A 320 -10.29 0.69 -4.49
C GLN A 320 -11.16 1.76 -5.14
N TYR A 321 -10.53 2.67 -5.88
CA TYR A 321 -11.20 3.68 -6.70
C TYR A 321 -11.00 3.37 -8.18
N VAL A 322 -12.09 3.13 -8.89
CA VAL A 322 -12.11 2.89 -10.34
C VAL A 322 -12.79 4.08 -11.01
N PRO A 323 -12.03 5.01 -11.64
CA PRO A 323 -12.60 6.19 -12.29
C PRO A 323 -13.63 5.81 -13.34
N GLY A 324 -14.85 6.38 -13.26
CA GLY A 324 -15.96 6.04 -14.14
C GLY A 324 -16.60 4.67 -13.88
N GLY A 325 -16.12 3.96 -12.89
CA GLY A 325 -16.63 2.67 -12.45
C GLY A 325 -17.26 2.77 -11.06
N TYR A 326 -16.53 2.38 -10.04
CA TYR A 326 -17.03 2.27 -8.67
C TYR A 326 -15.97 2.64 -7.64
N CYS A 327 -16.44 2.82 -6.40
CA CYS A 327 -15.62 2.78 -5.19
C CYS A 327 -15.94 1.50 -4.42
N ALA A 328 -14.92 0.79 -3.93
CA ALA A 328 -15.11 -0.40 -3.12
C ALA A 328 -14.11 -0.47 -1.97
N VAL A 329 -14.55 -1.05 -0.87
CA VAL A 329 -13.73 -1.25 0.34
C VAL A 329 -13.67 -2.73 0.67
N TYR A 330 -12.49 -3.19 1.02
CA TYR A 330 -12.23 -4.58 1.38
C TYR A 330 -11.54 -4.64 2.75
N SER A 331 -11.85 -5.67 3.53
CA SER A 331 -11.07 -6.08 4.68
C SER A 331 -10.09 -7.16 4.24
N PHE A 332 -8.81 -6.95 4.50
CA PHE A 332 -7.76 -7.94 4.36
C PHE A 332 -7.28 -8.35 5.74
N LYS A 333 -7.41 -9.64 6.06
CA LYS A 333 -6.99 -10.21 7.33
C LYS A 333 -5.95 -11.30 7.14
N ILE A 334 -4.97 -11.29 8.00
CA ILE A 334 -4.04 -12.39 8.17
C ILE A 334 -4.40 -13.13 9.46
N ALA A 335 -4.20 -14.44 9.50
CA ALA A 335 -4.34 -15.16 10.76
C ALA A 335 -3.31 -14.60 11.75
N ALA A 336 -3.71 -14.39 12.98
CA ALA A 336 -2.75 -14.10 14.05
C ALA A 336 -1.72 -15.24 14.08
N GLU A 337 -0.43 -14.90 14.13
CA GLU A 337 0.56 -15.93 14.41
C GLU A 337 0.17 -16.58 15.73
N GLN A 338 -0.08 -17.88 15.70
CA GLN A 338 -0.27 -18.62 16.93
C GLN A 338 1.06 -18.64 17.68
N THR A 339 1.33 -17.60 18.45
CA THR A 339 2.44 -17.57 19.40
C THR A 339 2.08 -18.45 20.59
N GLY A 340 2.12 -19.74 20.39
CA GLY A 340 1.83 -20.72 21.43
C GLY A 340 1.00 -21.88 20.90
N ILE A 341 1.21 -23.03 21.44
CA ILE A 341 0.29 -24.16 21.30
C ILE A 341 -0.98 -23.76 22.04
N ASN A 342 -2.02 -23.33 21.29
CA ASN A 342 -3.36 -23.29 21.88
C ASN A 342 -3.64 -24.69 22.43
N ASP A 343 -4.22 -24.74 23.62
CA ASP A 343 -4.65 -26.01 24.23
C ASP A 343 -5.28 -26.89 23.15
N VAL A 344 -4.58 -27.95 22.77
CA VAL A 344 -5.17 -28.97 21.92
C VAL A 344 -6.23 -29.60 22.80
N ASN A 345 -7.49 -29.19 22.66
CA ASN A 345 -8.61 -29.89 23.18
C ASN A 345 -8.71 -31.25 22.48
N ALA A 346 -7.81 -32.16 22.87
CA ALA A 346 -7.99 -33.56 22.56
C ALA A 346 -9.25 -34.02 23.29
N ALA A 347 -10.10 -34.75 22.61
CA ALA A 347 -11.38 -35.28 23.08
C ALA A 347 -11.29 -36.22 24.31
N ASN A 348 -10.22 -36.14 25.07
CA ASN A 348 -10.04 -36.76 26.39
C ASN A 348 -9.32 -35.76 27.27
N ASP A 349 -9.92 -35.30 28.30
CA ASP A 349 -9.58 -34.40 29.39
C ASP A 349 -8.11 -34.24 29.86
N VAL A 350 -7.12 -34.49 29.05
CA VAL A 350 -5.71 -34.34 29.38
C VAL A 350 -5.18 -33.03 28.85
N LYS A 351 -5.14 -32.01 29.69
CA LYS A 351 -4.54 -30.70 29.35
C LYS A 351 -3.07 -30.88 28.98
N VAL A 352 -2.73 -30.43 27.76
CA VAL A 352 -1.34 -30.33 27.27
C VAL A 352 -0.93 -28.87 27.36
N ARG A 353 0.20 -28.57 28.01
CA ARG A 353 0.75 -27.22 28.12
C ARG A 353 2.24 -27.20 27.85
N LYS A 354 2.73 -26.12 27.26
CA LYS A 354 4.15 -25.85 27.06
C LYS A 354 4.67 -25.03 28.24
N VAL A 355 5.82 -25.41 28.76
CA VAL A 355 6.47 -24.72 29.89
C VAL A 355 7.91 -24.45 29.51
N TYR A 356 8.41 -23.29 29.88
CA TYR A 356 9.81 -22.91 29.72
C TYR A 356 10.45 -22.88 31.11
N GLU A 357 11.42 -23.77 31.34
CA GLU A 357 12.14 -23.90 32.59
C GLU A 357 13.64 -24.12 32.33
N ASN A 358 14.49 -23.44 33.10
CA ASN A 358 15.94 -23.60 33.03
C ASN A 358 16.54 -23.47 31.60
N GLY A 359 15.99 -22.56 30.78
CA GLY A 359 16.46 -22.35 29.41
C GLY A 359 15.98 -23.39 28.39
N GLN A 360 15.08 -24.30 28.79
CA GLN A 360 14.57 -25.36 27.93
C GLN A 360 13.03 -25.37 27.86
N VAL A 361 12.52 -25.82 26.71
CA VAL A 361 11.08 -25.96 26.48
C VAL A 361 10.66 -27.39 26.80
N TYR A 362 9.58 -27.52 27.57
CA TYR A 362 8.96 -28.79 27.90
C TYR A 362 7.49 -28.80 27.50
N ILE A 363 6.96 -30.00 27.22
CA ILE A 363 5.55 -30.26 26.97
C ILE A 363 5.06 -31.06 28.19
N ILE A 364 4.04 -30.54 28.87
CA ILE A 364 3.39 -31.23 29.99
C ILE A 364 2.05 -31.75 29.50
N LYS A 365 1.85 -33.08 29.65
CA LYS A 365 0.60 -33.76 29.33
C LYS A 365 0.10 -34.46 30.58
N GLY A 366 -0.95 -33.90 31.22
CA GLY A 366 -1.33 -34.28 32.55
C GLY A 366 -0.21 -33.99 33.55
N ASP A 367 0.22 -34.98 34.30
CA ASP A 367 1.33 -34.89 35.24
C ASP A 367 2.70 -35.31 34.67
N VAL A 368 2.76 -35.57 33.38
CA VAL A 368 3.99 -36.06 32.72
C VAL A 368 4.62 -34.95 31.92
N LYS A 369 5.92 -34.75 32.13
CA LYS A 369 6.77 -33.75 31.45
C LYS A 369 7.59 -34.43 30.35
N TYR A 370 7.61 -33.83 29.16
CA TYR A 370 8.37 -34.29 27.98
C TYR A 370 9.30 -33.18 27.48
N ASN A 371 10.46 -33.53 26.96
CA ASN A 371 11.28 -32.60 26.20
C ASN A 371 10.73 -32.41 24.79
N VAL A 372 11.34 -31.47 24.03
CA VAL A 372 10.92 -31.19 22.63
C VAL A 372 11.11 -32.36 21.66
N MET A 373 11.89 -33.35 22.03
CA MET A 373 12.09 -34.59 21.27
C MET A 373 11.06 -35.71 21.63
N GLY A 374 10.12 -35.41 22.53
CA GLY A 374 9.08 -36.33 22.97
C GLY A 374 9.56 -37.33 24.04
N ALA A 375 10.76 -37.22 24.56
CA ALA A 375 11.25 -38.06 25.67
C ALA A 375 10.73 -37.52 27.02
N GLN A 376 10.23 -38.45 27.85
CA GLN A 376 9.77 -38.12 29.20
C GLN A 376 10.95 -37.64 30.06
N VAL A 377 10.74 -36.57 30.77
CA VAL A 377 11.72 -35.99 31.69
C VAL A 377 11.21 -36.16 33.13
N LYS A 378 12.06 -36.70 33.98
CA LYS A 378 11.72 -36.89 35.41
C LYS A 378 11.88 -35.58 36.20
#